data_3b363adfdfde979ec07f506462cefb71
#
_entry.id   3b363adfdfde979ec07f506462cefb71
#
_cell.length_a   1.000
_cell.length_b   1.000
_cell.length_c   1.000
_cell.angle_alpha   90.00
_cell.angle_beta   90.00
_cell.angle_gamma   90.00
#
_symmetry.space_group_name_H-M   'P 1'
#
loop_
_entity.id
_entity.type
_entity.pdbx_description
1 polymer ?
#
loop_
_entity_poly.entity_id
_entity_poly.type
_entity_poly.pdbx_seq_one_letter_code
_entity_poly.pdbx_strand_id
1 'polypeptide(L)'
;MKRVKFFVMLLVAMFAFSTPADAQFGSLNALRKQMGIKTKKEKQQEKALEETRRKQDSIQAYIKSITPTIPQPRADAKPIDVKWNKNKVGQWDPATLKLTFDMTYDEGEYAGKNIQYQLDPQTGKWTNIAGNVVGQMSNDGTMETPNLGTLKLNTQNNKVVWNGEVIGEATKTSAICYGTKMGEFSDYVSPLLMAYVVHGTMLSKDQVGKLKILKQQADEKAAAEAKARQEAAKKAAAQSSNGPKYKVLYYNGKKCEIDSNGKIISGYNGIGWLSGNRITRFSSGNIVGEIRSDGTIRTLIGNTIGEVRNGELYLNGSDLF
;
A
#
# COMPACT_ATOMS: atom_id res chain seq x y z
N MET A 1 -5.23 -4.28 1.15
CA MET A 1 -6.57 -4.29 0.52
C MET A 1 -6.60 -3.99 -0.99
N LYS A 2 -5.67 -3.24 -1.59
CA LYS A 2 -5.68 -2.93 -3.05
C LYS A 2 -5.33 -4.12 -3.98
N ARG A 3 -4.52 -5.08 -3.54
CA ARG A 3 -4.07 -6.22 -4.39
C ARG A 3 -5.12 -7.34 -4.56
N VAL A 4 -6.02 -7.52 -3.61
CA VAL A 4 -7.10 -8.52 -3.71
C VAL A 4 -8.18 -8.07 -4.69
N LYS A 5 -8.46 -6.75 -4.79
CA LYS A 5 -9.41 -6.21 -5.76
C LYS A 5 -8.93 -6.37 -7.22
N PHE A 6 -7.61 -6.35 -7.45
CA PHE A 6 -7.04 -6.49 -8.78
C PHE A 6 -7.16 -7.92 -9.33
N PHE A 7 -7.02 -8.93 -8.47
CA PHE A 7 -7.15 -10.34 -8.89
C PHE A 7 -8.60 -10.72 -9.22
N VAL A 8 -9.57 -10.16 -8.51
CA VAL A 8 -10.99 -10.39 -8.80
C VAL A 8 -11.40 -9.70 -10.11
N MET A 9 -10.86 -8.51 -10.41
CA MET A 9 -11.12 -7.81 -11.68
C MET A 9 -10.49 -8.52 -12.90
N LEU A 10 -9.30 -9.11 -12.74
CA LEU A 10 -8.63 -9.85 -13.82
C LEU A 10 -9.38 -11.15 -14.18
N LEU A 11 -9.97 -11.82 -13.20
CA LEU A 11 -10.76 -13.05 -13.43
C LEU A 11 -12.09 -12.77 -14.14
N VAL A 12 -12.70 -11.59 -13.89
CA VAL A 12 -13.94 -11.17 -14.60
C VAL A 12 -13.63 -10.74 -16.03
N ALA A 13 -12.47 -10.12 -16.30
CA ALA A 13 -12.08 -9.68 -17.64
C ALA A 13 -11.72 -10.83 -18.58
N MET A 14 -11.23 -11.98 -18.10
CA MET A 14 -10.92 -13.12 -18.95
C MET A 14 -12.14 -13.90 -19.47
N PHE A 15 -13.34 -13.65 -18.92
CA PHE A 15 -14.56 -14.30 -19.38
C PHE A 15 -15.38 -13.48 -20.39
N ALA A 16 -14.92 -12.27 -20.75
CA ALA A 16 -15.68 -11.36 -21.62
C ALA A 16 -15.34 -11.47 -23.11
N PHE A 17 -14.35 -12.28 -23.52
CA PHE A 17 -13.94 -12.42 -24.92
C PHE A 17 -14.02 -13.85 -25.43
N SER A 18 -15.23 -14.38 -25.53
CA SER A 18 -15.52 -15.47 -26.45
C SER A 18 -16.76 -15.08 -27.28
N THR A 19 -16.52 -14.62 -28.49
CA THR A 19 -17.58 -14.34 -29.47
C THR A 19 -18.29 -15.64 -29.82
N PRO A 20 -19.62 -15.70 -29.84
CA PRO A 20 -20.34 -16.87 -30.31
C PRO A 20 -20.61 -16.72 -31.81
N ALA A 21 -20.05 -17.64 -32.58
CA ALA A 21 -20.68 -18.02 -33.84
C ALA A 21 -21.89 -18.90 -33.48
N ASP A 22 -23.10 -18.36 -33.47
CA ASP A 22 -24.35 -19.11 -33.68
C ASP A 22 -25.56 -18.19 -33.52
N ALA A 23 -25.93 -17.55 -34.59
CA ALA A 23 -27.13 -16.68 -34.67
C ALA A 23 -28.46 -17.43 -34.80
N GLN A 24 -28.51 -18.77 -34.65
CA GLN A 24 -29.74 -19.57 -34.78
C GLN A 24 -30.34 -20.14 -33.49
N PHE A 25 -29.65 -19.99 -32.33
CA PHE A 25 -30.13 -20.47 -31.02
C PHE A 25 -30.65 -19.36 -30.10
N GLY A 26 -30.83 -18.14 -30.58
CA GLY A 26 -31.20 -16.98 -29.76
C GLY A 26 -32.54 -17.13 -29.04
N SER A 27 -33.55 -17.81 -29.62
CA SER A 27 -34.88 -17.91 -29.04
C SER A 27 -34.95 -18.95 -27.89
N LEU A 28 -34.27 -20.08 -28.00
CA LEU A 28 -34.24 -21.13 -26.96
C LEU A 28 -33.44 -20.70 -25.69
N ASN A 29 -32.38 -19.95 -25.87
CA ASN A 29 -31.59 -19.43 -24.75
C ASN A 29 -32.32 -18.29 -24.02
N ALA A 30 -33.08 -17.47 -24.75
CA ALA A 30 -33.93 -16.42 -24.17
C ALA A 30 -35.08 -17.02 -23.34
N LEU A 31 -35.75 -18.06 -23.85
CA LEU A 31 -36.79 -18.80 -23.12
C LEU A 31 -36.26 -19.52 -21.88
N ARG A 32 -35.11 -20.14 -21.97
CA ARG A 32 -34.42 -20.79 -20.80
C ARG A 32 -34.08 -19.75 -19.74
N LYS A 33 -33.61 -18.57 -20.13
CA LYS A 33 -33.25 -17.47 -19.20
C LYS A 33 -34.51 -16.92 -18.51
N GLN A 34 -35.65 -16.82 -19.22
CA GLN A 34 -36.95 -16.44 -18.63
C GLN A 34 -37.49 -17.50 -17.65
N MET A 35 -37.24 -18.78 -17.90
CA MET A 35 -37.66 -19.89 -17.02
C MET A 35 -36.70 -20.17 -15.89
N GLY A 36 -35.60 -19.42 -15.73
CA GLY A 36 -34.58 -19.61 -14.67
C GLY A 36 -33.82 -20.93 -14.79
N ILE A 37 -33.83 -21.62 -15.94
CA ILE A 37 -33.18 -22.90 -16.16
C ILE A 37 -31.72 -22.66 -16.54
N LYS A 38 -30.82 -22.86 -15.58
CA LYS A 38 -29.37 -22.75 -15.80
C LYS A 38 -28.86 -23.92 -16.65
N THR A 39 -27.96 -23.62 -17.60
CA THR A 39 -27.28 -24.62 -18.39
C THR A 39 -26.30 -25.46 -17.51
N LYS A 40 -25.90 -26.65 -17.99
CA LYS A 40 -24.93 -27.49 -17.28
C LYS A 40 -23.60 -26.72 -17.02
N LYS A 41 -23.19 -25.86 -17.96
CA LYS A 41 -22.00 -25.02 -17.88
C LYS A 41 -22.13 -23.92 -16.82
N GLU A 42 -23.29 -23.24 -16.75
CA GLU A 42 -23.59 -22.24 -15.73
C GLU A 42 -23.64 -22.84 -14.32
N LYS A 43 -24.24 -24.04 -14.17
CA LYS A 43 -24.25 -24.76 -12.88
C LYS A 43 -22.84 -25.19 -12.44
N GLN A 44 -21.97 -25.56 -13.38
CA GLN A 44 -20.57 -25.88 -13.07
C GLN A 44 -19.78 -24.64 -12.66
N GLN A 45 -19.97 -23.51 -13.36
CA GLN A 45 -19.34 -22.24 -13.01
C GLN A 45 -19.79 -21.73 -11.64
N GLU A 46 -21.09 -21.83 -11.35
CA GLU A 46 -21.64 -21.44 -10.07
C GLU A 46 -21.10 -22.29 -8.91
N LYS A 47 -21.00 -23.62 -9.11
CA LYS A 47 -20.36 -24.51 -8.11
C LYS A 47 -18.88 -24.17 -7.87
N ALA A 48 -18.11 -23.90 -8.94
CA ALA A 48 -16.72 -23.52 -8.82
C ALA A 48 -16.56 -22.17 -8.11
N LEU A 49 -17.45 -21.21 -8.40
CA LEU A 49 -17.45 -19.92 -7.72
C LEU A 49 -17.82 -20.05 -6.25
N GLU A 50 -18.82 -20.86 -5.92
CA GLU A 50 -19.23 -21.11 -4.53
C GLU A 50 -18.12 -21.83 -3.74
N GLU A 51 -17.45 -22.82 -4.34
CA GLU A 51 -16.31 -23.48 -3.72
C GLU A 51 -15.15 -22.52 -3.45
N THR A 52 -14.85 -21.64 -4.42
CA THR A 52 -13.84 -20.59 -4.27
C THR A 52 -14.21 -19.63 -3.13
N ARG A 53 -15.49 -19.21 -3.06
CA ARG A 53 -16.01 -18.37 -1.98
C ARG A 53 -15.89 -19.05 -0.63
N ARG A 54 -16.31 -20.31 -0.50
CA ARG A 54 -16.18 -21.09 0.75
C ARG A 54 -14.72 -21.21 1.20
N LYS A 55 -13.78 -21.44 0.27
CA LYS A 55 -12.34 -21.46 0.56
C LYS A 55 -11.86 -20.09 1.06
N GLN A 56 -12.29 -18.99 0.42
CA GLN A 56 -11.94 -17.64 0.86
C GLN A 56 -12.53 -17.31 2.23
N ASP A 57 -13.79 -17.66 2.48
CA ASP A 57 -14.43 -17.43 3.77
C ASP A 57 -13.73 -18.23 4.89
N SER A 58 -13.33 -19.48 4.61
CA SER A 58 -12.55 -20.32 5.53
C SER A 58 -11.18 -19.70 5.84
N ILE A 59 -10.46 -19.21 4.82
CA ILE A 59 -9.18 -18.52 4.99
C ILE A 59 -9.37 -17.23 5.83
N GLN A 60 -10.40 -16.43 5.57
CA GLN A 60 -10.68 -15.23 6.33
C GLN A 60 -11.04 -15.51 7.78
N ALA A 61 -11.84 -16.56 8.03
CA ALA A 61 -12.16 -17.02 9.37
C ALA A 61 -10.88 -17.46 10.12
N TYR A 62 -10.03 -18.23 9.46
CA TYR A 62 -8.73 -18.63 10.00
C TYR A 62 -7.84 -17.41 10.34
N ILE A 63 -7.68 -16.46 9.42
CA ILE A 63 -6.90 -15.23 9.66
C ILE A 63 -7.44 -14.46 10.88
N LYS A 64 -8.77 -14.38 11.03
CA LYS A 64 -9.39 -13.73 12.19
C LYS A 64 -9.13 -14.49 13.50
N SER A 65 -9.07 -15.82 13.48
CA SER A 65 -8.80 -16.62 14.66
C SER A 65 -7.37 -16.56 15.17
N ILE A 66 -6.41 -16.15 14.32
CA ILE A 66 -5.02 -15.99 14.74
C ILE A 66 -4.90 -14.78 15.66
N THR A 67 -4.55 -15.02 16.91
CA THR A 67 -4.32 -14.03 17.96
C THR A 67 -2.84 -13.94 18.29
N PRO A 68 -2.37 -12.86 18.94
CA PRO A 68 -0.97 -12.72 19.38
C PRO A 68 -0.72 -13.54 20.66
N THR A 69 -0.90 -14.87 20.55
CA THR A 69 -0.73 -15.82 21.65
C THR A 69 0.33 -16.86 21.30
N ILE A 70 0.77 -17.63 22.31
CA ILE A 70 1.68 -18.75 22.11
C ILE A 70 1.04 -19.74 21.13
N PRO A 71 1.76 -20.09 20.03
CA PRO A 71 1.25 -21.04 19.04
C PRO A 71 0.92 -22.40 19.65
N GLN A 72 -0.20 -22.97 19.23
CA GLN A 72 -0.58 -24.34 19.56
C GLN A 72 -0.31 -25.27 18.38
N PRO A 73 -0.04 -26.57 18.61
CA PRO A 73 0.21 -27.53 17.54
C PRO A 73 -0.98 -27.63 16.57
N ARG A 74 -0.68 -27.76 15.28
CA ARG A 74 -1.66 -27.90 14.20
C ARG A 74 -1.27 -29.10 13.34
N ALA A 75 -1.84 -30.27 13.61
CA ALA A 75 -1.45 -31.53 13.00
C ALA A 75 -1.50 -31.54 11.46
N ASP A 76 -2.49 -30.82 10.87
CA ASP A 76 -2.69 -30.80 9.41
C ASP A 76 -1.97 -29.63 8.72
N ALA A 77 -1.21 -28.82 9.46
CA ALA A 77 -0.53 -27.67 8.88
C ALA A 77 0.77 -28.10 8.20
N LYS A 78 1.02 -27.51 7.05
CA LYS A 78 2.30 -27.69 6.34
C LYS A 78 3.36 -26.78 6.93
N PRO A 79 4.65 -27.17 6.84
CA PRO A 79 5.76 -26.29 7.19
C PRO A 79 5.71 -24.97 6.43
N ILE A 80 6.03 -23.88 7.12
CA ILE A 80 5.95 -22.50 6.66
C ILE A 80 7.36 -21.95 6.50
N ASP A 81 7.71 -21.45 5.32
CA ASP A 81 9.04 -20.86 5.08
C ASP A 81 9.20 -19.55 5.86
N VAL A 82 10.34 -19.42 6.52
CA VAL A 82 10.83 -18.19 7.14
C VAL A 82 11.77 -17.50 6.18
N LYS A 83 11.52 -16.22 5.90
CA LYS A 83 12.31 -15.44 4.97
C LYS A 83 12.90 -14.21 5.64
N TRP A 84 14.12 -13.86 5.27
CA TRP A 84 14.83 -12.66 5.65
C TRP A 84 15.30 -11.93 4.39
N ASN A 85 14.92 -10.65 4.25
CA ASN A 85 15.22 -9.88 3.04
C ASN A 85 14.85 -10.64 1.75
N LYS A 86 13.67 -11.28 1.72
CA LYS A 86 13.12 -12.08 0.61
C LYS A 86 13.77 -13.45 0.39
N ASN A 87 14.90 -13.75 1.03
CA ASN A 87 15.56 -15.04 0.95
C ASN A 87 14.99 -16.00 1.99
N LYS A 88 14.77 -17.26 1.64
CA LYS A 88 14.45 -18.30 2.61
C LYS A 88 15.69 -18.50 3.50
N VAL A 89 15.47 -18.54 4.80
CA VAL A 89 16.51 -18.69 5.81
C VAL A 89 16.19 -19.79 6.81
N GLY A 90 14.98 -20.39 6.68
CA GLY A 90 14.57 -21.45 7.57
C GLY A 90 13.10 -21.83 7.36
N GLN A 91 12.59 -22.65 8.26
CA GLN A 91 11.24 -23.19 8.21
C GLN A 91 10.65 -23.33 9.62
N TRP A 92 9.41 -22.95 9.75
CA TRP A 92 8.57 -23.18 10.92
C TRP A 92 7.62 -24.35 10.64
N ASP A 93 7.62 -25.37 11.49
CA ASP A 93 6.67 -26.47 11.45
C ASP A 93 5.59 -26.29 12.51
N PRO A 94 4.35 -25.91 12.12
CA PRO A 94 3.26 -25.70 13.07
C PRO A 94 2.74 -27.00 13.69
N ALA A 95 3.01 -28.17 13.10
CA ALA A 95 2.58 -29.44 13.65
C ALA A 95 3.44 -29.86 14.85
N THR A 96 4.72 -29.66 14.75
CA THR A 96 5.69 -30.01 15.79
C THR A 96 6.17 -28.82 16.62
N LEU A 97 5.79 -27.59 16.25
CA LEU A 97 6.25 -26.33 16.85
C LEU A 97 7.76 -26.18 16.81
N LYS A 98 8.37 -26.60 15.71
CA LYS A 98 9.81 -26.58 15.51
C LYS A 98 10.22 -25.52 14.50
N LEU A 99 11.17 -24.70 14.87
CA LEU A 99 11.84 -23.74 14.00
C LEU A 99 13.22 -24.29 13.60
N THR A 100 13.47 -24.40 12.32
CA THR A 100 14.77 -24.83 11.78
C THR A 100 15.30 -23.76 10.87
N PHE A 101 16.55 -23.29 11.12
CA PHE A 101 17.24 -22.38 10.24
C PHE A 101 18.14 -23.15 9.25
N ASP A 102 18.35 -22.58 8.05
CA ASP A 102 19.25 -23.14 7.04
C ASP A 102 20.73 -22.97 7.42
N MET A 103 21.02 -22.16 8.46
CA MET A 103 22.36 -22.04 9.08
C MET A 103 22.64 -23.24 9.98
N THR A 104 23.92 -23.62 10.06
CA THR A 104 24.41 -24.71 10.89
C THR A 104 25.24 -24.20 12.06
N TYR A 105 25.40 -25.02 13.07
CA TYR A 105 26.39 -24.79 14.13
C TYR A 105 27.81 -24.98 13.56
N ASP A 106 28.69 -24.01 13.83
CA ASP A 106 30.08 -24.03 13.32
C ASP A 106 30.97 -24.95 14.14
N GLU A 107 30.69 -25.08 15.46
CA GLU A 107 31.55 -25.77 16.42
C GLU A 107 30.74 -26.61 17.43
N GLY A 108 31.43 -27.51 18.13
CA GLY A 108 30.89 -28.32 19.23
C GLY A 108 30.21 -29.61 18.76
N GLU A 109 29.47 -30.27 19.69
CA GLU A 109 28.80 -31.55 19.48
C GLU A 109 27.80 -31.53 18.34
N TYR A 110 27.25 -30.37 18.01
CA TYR A 110 26.21 -30.16 17.00
C TYR A 110 26.78 -29.54 15.70
N ALA A 111 28.11 -29.46 15.54
CA ALA A 111 28.73 -28.92 14.33
C ALA A 111 28.15 -29.56 13.06
N GLY A 112 27.83 -28.72 12.07
CA GLY A 112 27.21 -29.14 10.81
C GLY A 112 25.70 -29.47 10.87
N LYS A 113 25.09 -29.46 12.07
CA LYS A 113 23.61 -29.60 12.20
C LYS A 113 22.95 -28.22 12.11
N ASN A 114 21.79 -28.18 11.49
CA ASN A 114 20.98 -26.96 11.40
C ASN A 114 20.64 -26.40 12.79
N ILE A 115 20.64 -25.09 12.92
CA ILE A 115 20.17 -24.41 14.14
C ILE A 115 18.68 -24.67 14.26
N GLN A 116 18.27 -25.24 15.38
CA GLN A 116 16.89 -25.63 15.65
C GLN A 116 16.44 -25.17 17.02
N TYR A 117 15.18 -24.76 17.06
CA TYR A 117 14.50 -24.40 18.30
C TYR A 117 13.16 -25.13 18.37
N GLN A 118 12.84 -25.61 19.56
CA GLN A 118 11.56 -26.28 19.88
C GLN A 118 10.77 -25.42 20.85
N LEU A 119 9.51 -25.09 20.50
CA LEU A 119 8.59 -24.38 21.37
C LEU A 119 7.78 -25.38 22.20
N ASP A 120 7.75 -25.19 23.51
CA ASP A 120 6.76 -25.81 24.41
C ASP A 120 5.50 -24.93 24.48
N PRO A 121 4.36 -25.39 23.98
CA PRO A 121 3.13 -24.60 23.91
C PRO A 121 2.49 -24.33 25.29
N GLN A 122 2.84 -25.11 26.30
CA GLN A 122 2.29 -24.95 27.65
C GLN A 122 3.02 -23.86 28.43
N THR A 123 4.34 -23.83 28.32
CA THR A 123 5.19 -22.91 29.09
C THR A 123 5.68 -21.71 28.26
N GLY A 124 5.57 -21.77 26.93
CA GLY A 124 6.13 -20.79 26.03
C GLY A 124 7.65 -20.80 25.94
N LYS A 125 8.32 -21.80 26.53
CA LYS A 125 9.78 -21.93 26.49
C LYS A 125 10.26 -22.43 25.15
N TRP A 126 11.38 -21.84 24.71
CA TRP A 126 12.11 -22.27 23.53
C TRP A 126 13.37 -23.01 23.97
N THR A 127 13.57 -24.20 23.45
CA THR A 127 14.78 -25.00 23.70
C THR A 127 15.56 -25.20 22.39
N ASN A 128 16.88 -25.18 22.46
CA ASN A 128 17.76 -25.52 21.34
C ASN A 128 17.88 -27.05 21.20
N ILE A 129 18.67 -27.51 20.20
CA ILE A 129 18.91 -28.92 19.92
C ILE A 129 19.56 -29.67 21.10
N ALA A 130 20.26 -28.96 21.99
CA ALA A 130 20.88 -29.51 23.21
C ALA A 130 19.89 -29.58 24.40
N GLY A 131 18.64 -29.14 24.22
CA GLY A 131 17.65 -29.06 25.30
C GLY A 131 17.78 -27.85 26.22
N ASN A 132 18.71 -26.92 25.95
CA ASN A 132 18.88 -25.71 26.72
C ASN A 132 17.78 -24.70 26.39
N VAL A 133 17.20 -24.06 27.43
CA VAL A 133 16.26 -22.97 27.26
C VAL A 133 17.01 -21.76 26.72
N VAL A 134 16.61 -21.29 25.54
CA VAL A 134 17.20 -20.13 24.83
C VAL A 134 16.31 -18.90 24.86
N GLY A 135 15.05 -19.06 25.29
CA GLY A 135 14.10 -17.96 25.40
C GLY A 135 12.74 -18.42 25.87
N GLN A 136 11.82 -17.47 26.00
CA GLN A 136 10.44 -17.74 26.43
C GLN A 136 9.52 -16.68 25.86
N MET A 137 8.25 -17.02 25.59
CA MET A 137 7.19 -16.10 25.27
C MET A 137 5.98 -16.33 26.18
N SER A 138 5.23 -15.25 26.42
CA SER A 138 4.02 -15.26 27.26
C SER A 138 2.84 -14.66 26.51
N ASN A 139 1.62 -15.09 26.84
CA ASN A 139 0.40 -14.60 26.19
C ASN A 139 0.10 -13.12 26.45
N ASP A 140 0.78 -12.49 27.42
CA ASP A 140 0.71 -11.04 27.65
C ASP A 140 1.60 -10.24 26.68
N GLY A 141 2.30 -10.92 25.77
CA GLY A 141 3.20 -10.34 24.79
C GLY A 141 4.64 -10.18 25.25
N THR A 142 4.99 -10.56 26.48
CA THR A 142 6.38 -10.53 26.97
C THR A 142 7.18 -11.68 26.38
N MET A 143 8.41 -11.40 25.94
CA MET A 143 9.31 -12.38 25.34
C MET A 143 10.73 -12.18 25.88
N GLU A 144 11.35 -13.26 26.32
CA GLU A 144 12.80 -13.33 26.54
C GLU A 144 13.46 -13.96 25.32
N THR A 145 14.39 -13.27 24.71
CA THR A 145 14.94 -13.64 23.40
C THR A 145 16.46 -13.72 23.43
N PRO A 146 17.07 -14.57 22.57
CA PRO A 146 18.52 -14.78 22.64
C PRO A 146 19.34 -13.55 22.25
N ASN A 147 18.87 -12.72 21.31
CA ASN A 147 19.68 -11.63 20.77
C ASN A 147 19.40 -10.27 21.42
N LEU A 148 18.14 -9.97 21.70
CA LEU A 148 17.74 -8.65 22.21
C LEU A 148 17.43 -8.65 23.71
N GLY A 149 17.31 -9.84 24.35
CA GLY A 149 16.81 -9.95 25.71
C GLY A 149 15.30 -9.76 25.78
N THR A 150 14.81 -8.96 26.74
CA THR A 150 13.37 -8.76 26.94
C THR A 150 12.77 -7.88 25.83
N LEU A 151 11.79 -8.44 25.11
CA LEU A 151 10.92 -7.74 24.18
C LEU A 151 9.46 -7.78 24.69
N LYS A 152 8.69 -6.80 24.31
CA LYS A 152 7.24 -6.80 24.53
C LYS A 152 6.47 -6.53 23.24
N LEU A 153 5.58 -7.43 22.89
CA LEU A 153 4.57 -7.21 21.85
C LEU A 153 3.32 -6.61 22.49
N ASN A 154 2.91 -5.44 22.05
CA ASN A 154 1.59 -4.93 22.39
C ASN A 154 0.54 -5.73 21.60
N THR A 155 -0.23 -6.58 22.28
CA THR A 155 -1.18 -7.52 21.67
C THR A 155 -2.39 -6.85 21.02
N GLN A 156 -2.63 -5.56 21.29
CA GLN A 156 -3.74 -4.79 20.69
C GLN A 156 -3.38 -4.18 19.34
N ASN A 157 -2.13 -3.70 19.20
CA ASN A 157 -1.70 -2.98 18.00
C ASN A 157 -0.48 -3.59 17.30
N ASN A 158 0.01 -4.74 17.79
CA ASN A 158 1.13 -5.51 17.25
C ASN A 158 2.47 -4.74 17.22
N LYS A 159 2.61 -3.69 18.02
CA LYS A 159 3.88 -2.97 18.14
C LYS A 159 4.86 -3.74 19.02
N VAL A 160 6.12 -3.81 18.57
CA VAL A 160 7.21 -4.45 19.30
C VAL A 160 8.00 -3.39 20.03
N VAL A 161 8.16 -3.57 21.34
CA VAL A 161 8.88 -2.65 22.24
C VAL A 161 10.14 -3.32 22.74
N TRP A 162 11.25 -2.59 22.70
CA TRP A 162 12.54 -2.98 23.27
C TRP A 162 13.11 -1.82 24.08
N ASN A 163 13.53 -2.08 25.32
CA ASN A 163 14.03 -1.05 26.23
C ASN A 163 13.10 0.19 26.36
N GLY A 164 11.79 -0.02 26.36
CA GLY A 164 10.80 1.05 26.46
C GLY A 164 10.52 1.80 25.15
N GLU A 165 11.21 1.51 24.06
CA GLU A 165 11.05 2.14 22.76
C GLU A 165 10.32 1.20 21.79
N VAL A 166 9.40 1.75 20.98
CA VAL A 166 8.78 1.01 19.87
C VAL A 166 9.79 0.87 18.75
N ILE A 167 10.30 -0.35 18.54
CA ILE A 167 11.28 -0.65 17.48
C ILE A 167 10.62 -1.12 16.18
N GLY A 168 9.35 -1.53 16.23
CA GLY A 168 8.72 -2.07 15.02
C GLY A 168 7.32 -2.60 15.23
N GLU A 169 6.94 -3.48 14.33
CA GLU A 169 5.63 -4.12 14.29
C GLU A 169 5.77 -5.57 13.81
N ALA A 170 5.01 -6.47 14.42
CA ALA A 170 4.90 -7.86 14.01
C ALA A 170 3.47 -8.19 13.62
N THR A 171 3.23 -8.41 12.33
CA THR A 171 1.92 -8.79 11.81
C THR A 171 1.80 -10.32 11.70
N LYS A 172 0.69 -10.82 11.17
CA LYS A 172 0.48 -12.26 10.92
C LYS A 172 1.35 -12.83 9.80
N THR A 173 1.99 -12.01 8.99
CA THR A 173 2.80 -12.46 7.84
C THR A 173 4.18 -11.83 7.76
N SER A 174 4.43 -10.70 8.44
CA SER A 174 5.69 -9.97 8.32
C SER A 174 6.02 -9.20 9.57
N ALA A 175 7.31 -8.93 9.75
CA ALA A 175 7.84 -8.05 10.77
C ALA A 175 8.59 -6.87 10.16
N ILE A 176 8.41 -5.71 10.78
CA ILE A 176 8.98 -4.43 10.38
C ILE A 176 9.80 -3.91 11.55
N CYS A 177 11.01 -3.42 11.30
CA CYS A 177 11.84 -2.74 12.29
C CYS A 177 12.18 -1.35 11.76
N TYR A 178 11.85 -0.29 12.51
CA TYR A 178 12.02 1.11 12.13
C TYR A 178 11.56 1.45 10.71
N GLY A 179 10.40 0.89 10.30
CA GLY A 179 9.82 1.11 8.97
C GLY A 179 10.38 0.20 7.87
N THR A 180 11.43 -0.57 8.14
CA THR A 180 12.02 -1.53 7.20
C THR A 180 11.45 -2.93 7.42
N LYS A 181 10.93 -3.55 6.36
CA LYS A 181 10.49 -4.94 6.41
C LYS A 181 11.71 -5.85 6.53
N MET A 182 11.79 -6.58 7.65
CA MET A 182 12.94 -7.44 7.96
C MET A 182 12.69 -8.89 7.59
N GLY A 183 11.57 -9.45 8.01
CA GLY A 183 11.26 -10.85 7.79
C GLY A 183 9.80 -11.08 7.46
N GLU A 184 9.53 -12.27 6.92
CA GLU A 184 8.19 -12.73 6.61
C GLU A 184 8.09 -14.25 6.72
N PHE A 185 6.88 -14.74 6.98
CA PHE A 185 6.53 -16.13 6.83
C PHE A 185 5.71 -16.31 5.54
N SER A 186 5.85 -17.46 4.88
CA SER A 186 5.12 -17.74 3.63
C SER A 186 3.62 -17.96 3.85
N ASP A 187 3.19 -18.13 5.10
CA ASP A 187 1.79 -18.25 5.51
C ASP A 187 1.54 -17.47 6.81
N TYR A 188 0.31 -17.47 7.29
CA TYR A 188 -0.12 -16.73 8.48
C TYR A 188 0.33 -17.41 9.77
N VAL A 189 0.92 -16.62 10.66
CA VAL A 189 1.38 -17.06 11.98
C VAL A 189 0.91 -16.09 13.07
N SER A 190 1.01 -16.51 14.35
CA SER A 190 0.77 -15.60 15.48
C SER A 190 1.75 -14.41 15.41
N PRO A 191 1.27 -13.16 15.61
CA PRO A 191 2.14 -12.00 15.71
C PRO A 191 3.20 -12.14 16.83
N LEU A 192 2.90 -12.88 17.88
CA LEU A 192 3.85 -13.18 18.95
C LEU A 192 5.01 -14.06 18.45
N LEU A 193 4.71 -15.11 17.66
CA LEU A 193 5.71 -15.93 17.02
C LEU A 193 6.55 -15.10 16.03
N MET A 194 5.90 -14.27 15.23
CA MET A 194 6.57 -13.37 14.29
C MET A 194 7.56 -12.44 15.00
N ALA A 195 7.12 -11.82 16.11
CA ALA A 195 7.99 -10.94 16.91
C ALA A 195 9.15 -11.70 17.49
N TYR A 196 8.92 -12.88 18.09
CA TYR A 196 9.98 -13.69 18.67
C TYR A 196 11.02 -14.11 17.63
N VAL A 197 10.59 -14.67 16.51
CA VAL A 197 11.49 -15.18 15.47
C VAL A 197 12.25 -14.01 14.81
N VAL A 198 11.56 -13.02 14.29
CA VAL A 198 12.21 -11.98 13.47
C VAL A 198 12.93 -10.96 14.34
N HIS A 199 12.28 -10.39 15.37
CA HIS A 199 12.94 -9.39 16.20
C HIS A 199 13.85 -10.04 17.26
N GLY A 200 13.44 -11.17 17.82
CA GLY A 200 14.13 -11.78 18.94
C GLY A 200 15.30 -12.70 18.59
N THR A 201 15.22 -13.44 17.47
CA THR A 201 16.25 -14.40 17.09
C THR A 201 17.09 -13.98 15.89
N MET A 202 16.53 -13.17 14.97
CA MET A 202 17.22 -12.83 13.72
C MET A 202 17.85 -11.44 13.74
N LEU A 203 17.31 -10.48 14.51
CA LEU A 203 17.91 -9.14 14.67
C LEU A 203 18.96 -9.12 15.77
N SER A 204 20.10 -8.52 15.49
CA SER A 204 21.11 -8.17 16.51
C SER A 204 20.88 -6.74 17.03
N LYS A 205 21.44 -6.43 18.22
CA LYS A 205 21.43 -5.07 18.79
C LYS A 205 22.00 -4.03 17.83
N ASP A 206 23.09 -4.36 17.15
CA ASP A 206 23.74 -3.48 16.17
C ASP A 206 22.87 -3.21 14.96
N GLN A 207 22.15 -4.22 14.47
CA GLN A 207 21.19 -4.04 13.35
C GLN A 207 20.05 -3.13 13.75
N VAL A 208 19.49 -3.30 14.95
CA VAL A 208 18.45 -2.41 15.49
C VAL A 208 18.96 -0.96 15.56
N GLY A 209 20.18 -0.75 16.08
CA GLY A 209 20.81 0.57 16.13
C GLY A 209 20.99 1.21 14.75
N LYS A 210 21.50 0.45 13.79
CA LYS A 210 21.65 0.93 12.40
C LYS A 210 20.33 1.30 11.76
N LEU A 211 19.29 0.50 11.94
CA LEU A 211 17.96 0.77 11.40
C LEU A 211 17.32 2.02 12.02
N LYS A 212 17.55 2.25 13.33
CA LYS A 212 17.12 3.47 14.02
C LYS A 212 17.75 4.71 13.40
N ILE A 213 19.07 4.71 13.19
CA ILE A 213 19.80 5.82 12.57
C ILE A 213 19.28 6.10 11.16
N LEU A 214 19.11 5.05 10.33
CA LEU A 214 18.59 5.19 8.98
C LEU A 214 17.17 5.79 8.96
N LYS A 215 16.32 5.39 9.90
CA LYS A 215 14.97 5.95 10.05
C LYS A 215 15.04 7.43 10.41
N GLN A 216 15.87 7.82 11.36
CA GLN A 216 16.05 9.23 11.75
C GLN A 216 16.50 10.09 10.56
N GLN A 217 17.51 9.64 9.81
CA GLN A 217 18.00 10.33 8.62
C GLN A 217 16.92 10.48 7.55
N ALA A 218 16.11 9.43 7.33
CA ALA A 218 15.01 9.48 6.40
C ALA A 218 13.92 10.48 6.81
N ASP A 219 13.59 10.52 8.11
CA ASP A 219 12.59 11.45 8.65
C ASP A 219 13.09 12.91 8.59
N GLU A 220 14.35 13.17 8.90
CA GLU A 220 14.97 14.49 8.76
C GLU A 220 14.96 14.99 7.31
N LYS A 221 15.31 14.11 6.36
CA LYS A 221 15.25 14.43 4.94
C LYS A 221 13.83 14.74 4.48
N ALA A 222 12.86 13.92 4.88
CA ALA A 222 11.45 14.14 4.55
C ALA A 222 10.93 15.46 5.14
N ALA A 223 11.33 15.80 6.37
CA ALA A 223 10.96 17.07 7.01
C ALA A 223 11.59 18.28 6.28
N ALA A 224 12.84 18.17 5.85
CA ALA A 224 13.51 19.21 5.07
C ALA A 224 12.84 19.42 3.71
N GLU A 225 12.51 18.34 2.99
CA GLU A 225 11.78 18.42 1.73
C GLU A 225 10.38 19.02 1.89
N ALA A 226 9.67 18.67 2.98
CA ALA A 226 8.36 19.24 3.28
C ALA A 226 8.45 20.75 3.53
N LYS A 227 9.45 21.21 4.30
CA LYS A 227 9.71 22.64 4.50
C LYS A 227 10.02 23.36 3.20
N ALA A 228 10.90 22.80 2.38
CA ALA A 228 11.24 23.38 1.07
C ALA A 228 10.02 23.52 0.16
N ARG A 229 9.13 22.51 0.13
CA ARG A 229 7.86 22.59 -0.62
C ARG A 229 6.93 23.67 -0.08
N GLN A 230 6.83 23.82 1.25
CA GLN A 230 6.01 24.88 1.87
C GLN A 230 6.57 26.27 1.56
N GLU A 231 7.88 26.46 1.60
CA GLU A 231 8.52 27.73 1.24
C GLU A 231 8.33 28.07 -0.24
N ALA A 232 8.48 27.08 -1.12
CA ALA A 232 8.21 27.25 -2.54
C ALA A 232 6.75 27.64 -2.81
N ALA A 233 5.80 26.97 -2.11
CA ALA A 233 4.37 27.31 -2.19
C ALA A 233 4.08 28.72 -1.66
N LYS A 234 4.71 29.15 -0.54
CA LYS A 234 4.58 30.53 -0.01
C LYS A 234 5.17 31.56 -0.99
N LYS A 235 6.32 31.29 -1.61
CA LYS A 235 6.89 32.18 -2.64
C LYS A 235 6.01 32.27 -3.87
N ALA A 236 5.43 31.16 -4.33
CA ALA A 236 4.48 31.15 -5.44
C ALA A 236 3.19 31.91 -5.09
N ALA A 237 2.66 31.75 -3.88
CA ALA A 237 1.50 32.50 -3.40
C ALA A 237 1.81 34.01 -3.22
N ALA A 238 2.99 34.38 -2.73
CA ALA A 238 3.41 35.78 -2.62
C ALA A 238 3.62 36.44 -4.00
N GLN A 239 4.06 35.69 -5.01
CA GLN A 239 4.12 36.17 -6.40
C GLN A 239 2.74 36.32 -7.03
N SER A 240 1.72 35.58 -6.55
CA SER A 240 0.32 35.72 -6.99
C SER A 240 -0.45 36.82 -6.26
N SER A 241 0.08 37.37 -5.15
CA SER A 241 -0.59 38.42 -4.35
C SER A 241 -0.50 39.82 -4.96
N ASN A 242 0.34 40.05 -5.97
CA ASN A 242 0.14 41.16 -6.90
C ASN A 242 -1.05 40.76 -7.79
N GLY A 243 -2.20 41.41 -7.64
CA GLY A 243 -3.43 41.14 -8.39
C GLY A 243 -3.15 40.94 -9.88
N PRO A 244 -4.10 40.40 -10.64
CA PRO A 244 -3.84 39.97 -12.00
C PRO A 244 -3.26 41.12 -12.81
N LYS A 245 -2.15 40.84 -13.50
CA LYS A 245 -1.43 41.79 -14.36
C LYS A 245 -2.37 42.44 -15.38
N TYR A 246 -3.41 41.74 -15.76
CA TYR A 246 -4.39 42.14 -16.76
C TYR A 246 -5.75 42.32 -16.09
N LYS A 247 -6.45 43.41 -16.41
CA LYS A 247 -7.77 43.76 -15.86
C LYS A 247 -8.92 43.50 -16.84
N VAL A 248 -8.61 43.33 -18.09
CA VAL A 248 -9.57 43.17 -19.18
C VAL A 248 -9.17 42.03 -20.10
N LEU A 249 -10.15 41.25 -20.49
CA LEU A 249 -10.03 40.22 -21.50
C LEU A 249 -11.14 40.40 -22.54
N TYR A 250 -10.79 40.37 -23.80
CA TYR A 250 -11.75 40.30 -24.91
C TYR A 250 -11.85 38.85 -25.40
N TYR A 251 -13.05 38.29 -25.31
CA TYR A 251 -13.33 36.97 -25.81
C TYR A 251 -14.31 37.04 -26.99
N ASN A 252 -13.84 36.64 -28.16
CA ASN A 252 -14.60 36.77 -29.41
C ASN A 252 -15.18 38.21 -29.61
N GLY A 253 -14.38 39.21 -29.29
CA GLY A 253 -14.76 40.63 -29.41
C GLY A 253 -15.63 41.18 -28.26
N LYS A 254 -16.07 40.32 -27.30
CA LYS A 254 -16.85 40.75 -26.12
C LYS A 254 -15.90 41.07 -24.96
N LYS A 255 -16.09 42.22 -24.34
CA LYS A 255 -15.31 42.66 -23.20
C LYS A 255 -15.71 41.85 -21.95
N CYS A 256 -14.72 41.27 -21.27
CA CYS A 256 -14.84 40.61 -19.98
C CYS A 256 -13.95 41.33 -18.98
N GLU A 257 -14.40 41.42 -17.74
CA GLU A 257 -13.61 41.99 -16.64
C GLU A 257 -12.86 40.90 -15.91
N ILE A 258 -11.67 41.24 -15.39
CA ILE A 258 -10.87 40.37 -14.54
C ILE A 258 -10.82 41.04 -13.17
N ASP A 259 -11.41 40.38 -12.17
CA ASP A 259 -11.44 40.92 -10.80
C ASP A 259 -10.08 40.79 -10.09
N SER A 260 -9.97 41.32 -8.89
CA SER A 260 -8.74 41.30 -8.08
C SER A 260 -8.24 39.89 -7.75
N ASN A 261 -9.09 38.88 -7.83
CA ASN A 261 -8.76 37.48 -7.57
C ASN A 261 -8.40 36.73 -8.87
N GLY A 262 -8.50 37.37 -10.03
CA GLY A 262 -8.25 36.76 -11.32
C GLY A 262 -9.47 36.09 -11.95
N LYS A 263 -10.68 36.23 -11.41
CA LYS A 263 -11.90 35.69 -12.00
C LYS A 263 -12.28 36.50 -13.23
N ILE A 264 -12.47 35.80 -14.34
CA ILE A 264 -12.89 36.38 -15.64
C ILE A 264 -14.42 36.38 -15.69
N ILE A 265 -15.01 37.56 -15.81
CA ILE A 265 -16.44 37.78 -15.73
C ILE A 265 -16.94 38.36 -17.07
N SER A 266 -17.93 37.67 -17.67
CA SER A 266 -18.65 38.15 -18.87
C SER A 266 -20.11 38.44 -18.50
N GLY A 267 -20.47 39.70 -18.46
CA GLY A 267 -21.75 40.13 -17.89
C GLY A 267 -21.86 39.78 -16.42
N TYR A 268 -22.83 38.92 -16.06
CA TYR A 268 -23.03 38.44 -14.67
C TYR A 268 -22.40 37.07 -14.39
N ASN A 269 -21.80 36.42 -15.42
CA ASN A 269 -21.32 35.06 -15.30
C ASN A 269 -19.79 34.99 -15.23
N GLY A 270 -19.28 34.24 -14.27
CA GLY A 270 -17.88 33.83 -14.26
C GLY A 270 -17.65 32.78 -15.35
N ILE A 271 -16.70 33.05 -16.27
CA ILE A 271 -16.38 32.15 -17.38
C ILE A 271 -15.04 31.45 -17.21
N GLY A 272 -14.11 32.02 -16.44
CA GLY A 272 -12.77 31.47 -16.25
C GLY A 272 -12.00 32.13 -15.11
N TRP A 273 -10.74 31.76 -15.04
CA TRP A 273 -9.77 32.33 -14.10
C TRP A 273 -8.47 32.66 -14.81
N LEU A 274 -7.85 33.75 -14.43
CA LEU A 274 -6.47 34.12 -14.77
C LEU A 274 -5.62 33.96 -13.50
N SER A 275 -4.66 33.03 -13.51
CA SER A 275 -3.69 32.83 -12.44
C SER A 275 -2.27 32.90 -13.00
N GLY A 276 -1.56 33.98 -12.67
CA GLY A 276 -0.25 34.25 -13.27
C GLY A 276 -0.37 34.41 -14.80
N ASN A 277 0.20 33.48 -15.53
CA ASN A 277 0.15 33.45 -17.01
C ASN A 277 -0.84 32.42 -17.57
N ARG A 278 -1.66 31.76 -16.72
CA ARG A 278 -2.57 30.68 -17.13
C ARG A 278 -4.02 31.14 -17.09
N ILE A 279 -4.73 30.80 -18.14
CA ILE A 279 -6.18 31.01 -18.27
C ILE A 279 -6.86 29.65 -18.16
N THR A 280 -7.84 29.53 -17.25
CA THR A 280 -8.57 28.27 -17.02
C THR A 280 -10.08 28.49 -17.17
N ARG A 281 -10.80 27.43 -17.54
CA ARG A 281 -12.28 27.42 -17.64
C ARG A 281 -12.90 27.34 -16.23
N PHE A 282 -13.95 28.13 -16.00
CA PHE A 282 -14.62 28.17 -14.68
C PHE A 282 -15.27 26.85 -14.31
N SER A 283 -15.95 26.19 -15.26
CA SER A 283 -16.75 24.99 -15.01
C SER A 283 -15.92 23.72 -14.76
N SER A 284 -14.75 23.59 -15.39
CA SER A 284 -13.94 22.36 -15.35
C SER A 284 -12.56 22.53 -14.73
N GLY A 285 -12.10 23.78 -14.52
CA GLY A 285 -10.73 24.05 -14.11
C GLY A 285 -9.65 23.73 -15.17
N ASN A 286 -10.05 23.30 -16.38
CA ASN A 286 -9.11 22.96 -17.44
C ASN A 286 -8.38 24.21 -17.94
N ILE A 287 -7.09 24.05 -18.26
CA ILE A 287 -6.30 25.13 -18.84
C ILE A 287 -6.79 25.38 -20.27
N VAL A 288 -7.24 26.61 -20.52
CA VAL A 288 -7.63 27.13 -21.83
C VAL A 288 -6.40 27.55 -22.61
N GLY A 289 -5.48 28.26 -21.95
CA GLY A 289 -4.24 28.71 -22.58
C GLY A 289 -3.24 29.31 -21.60
N GLU A 290 -2.03 29.51 -22.10
CA GLU A 290 -0.92 30.16 -21.39
C GLU A 290 -0.44 31.40 -22.15
N ILE A 291 -0.24 32.50 -21.42
CA ILE A 291 0.34 33.75 -21.95
C ILE A 291 1.86 33.55 -21.99
N ARG A 292 2.44 33.64 -23.17
CA ARG A 292 3.87 33.49 -23.39
C ARG A 292 4.60 34.85 -23.28
N SER A 293 5.92 34.80 -23.14
CA SER A 293 6.76 36.01 -23.03
C SER A 293 6.72 36.91 -24.27
N ASP A 294 6.41 36.35 -25.45
CA ASP A 294 6.21 37.04 -26.68
C ASP A 294 4.85 37.75 -26.82
N GLY A 295 3.98 37.62 -25.80
CA GLY A 295 2.65 38.19 -25.81
C GLY A 295 1.61 37.30 -26.50
N THR A 296 1.97 36.15 -27.05
CA THR A 296 0.98 35.22 -27.60
C THR A 296 0.28 34.41 -26.51
N ILE A 297 -0.96 34.00 -26.73
CA ILE A 297 -1.71 33.12 -25.85
C ILE A 297 -1.90 31.78 -26.59
N ARG A 298 -1.37 30.69 -26.01
CA ARG A 298 -1.36 29.38 -26.69
C ARG A 298 -2.01 28.31 -25.82
N THR A 299 -2.69 27.36 -26.47
CA THR A 299 -3.14 26.14 -25.81
C THR A 299 -1.96 25.27 -25.36
N LEU A 300 -2.19 24.26 -24.50
CA LEU A 300 -1.15 23.30 -24.10
C LEU A 300 -0.52 22.52 -25.26
N ILE A 301 -1.26 22.35 -26.36
CA ILE A 301 -0.79 21.69 -27.60
C ILE A 301 -0.14 22.65 -28.58
N GLY A 302 0.06 23.94 -28.18
CA GLY A 302 0.83 24.93 -28.91
C GLY A 302 0.05 25.79 -29.89
N ASN A 303 -1.25 25.59 -30.10
CA ASN A 303 -2.06 26.42 -31.00
C ASN A 303 -2.24 27.82 -30.40
N THR A 304 -2.03 28.86 -31.22
CA THR A 304 -2.28 30.24 -30.83
C THR A 304 -3.78 30.51 -30.83
N ILE A 305 -4.30 30.96 -29.70
CA ILE A 305 -5.72 31.27 -29.46
C ILE A 305 -5.93 32.75 -29.14
N GLY A 306 -4.86 33.52 -29.03
CA GLY A 306 -4.95 34.94 -28.72
C GLY A 306 -3.61 35.61 -28.54
N GLU A 307 -3.68 36.86 -28.10
CA GLU A 307 -2.51 37.69 -27.86
C GLU A 307 -2.77 38.77 -26.81
N VAL A 308 -1.73 39.37 -26.30
CA VAL A 308 -1.74 40.53 -25.44
C VAL A 308 -1.53 41.78 -26.30
N ARG A 309 -2.44 42.75 -26.25
CA ARG A 309 -2.35 44.05 -26.91
C ARG A 309 -2.59 45.16 -25.88
N ASN A 310 -1.72 46.14 -25.80
CA ASN A 310 -1.85 47.31 -24.91
C ASN A 310 -2.16 46.96 -23.45
N GLY A 311 -1.68 45.82 -22.94
CA GLY A 311 -1.94 45.37 -21.57
C GLY A 311 -3.30 44.70 -21.39
N GLU A 312 -4.02 44.40 -22.43
CA GLU A 312 -5.28 43.66 -22.42
C GLU A 312 -5.13 42.31 -23.13
N LEU A 313 -5.98 41.32 -22.74
CA LEU A 313 -5.97 39.99 -23.30
C LEU A 313 -7.02 39.87 -24.42
N TYR A 314 -6.66 39.32 -25.55
CA TYR A 314 -7.55 39.05 -26.69
C TYR A 314 -7.55 37.56 -26.96
N LEU A 315 -8.69 36.92 -26.84
CA LEU A 315 -8.90 35.51 -27.11
C LEU A 315 -9.94 35.29 -28.21
N ASN A 316 -9.61 34.48 -29.18
CA ASN A 316 -10.50 34.09 -30.27
C ASN A 316 -10.56 32.57 -30.35
N GLY A 317 -11.75 32.02 -30.46
CA GLY A 317 -12.00 30.60 -30.62
C GLY A 317 -13.39 30.21 -30.14
N SER A 318 -13.99 29.22 -30.79
CA SER A 318 -15.23 28.59 -30.31
C SER A 318 -14.91 27.72 -29.09
N ASP A 319 -15.78 27.78 -28.06
CA ASP A 319 -15.79 26.86 -26.91
C ASP A 319 -14.56 26.89 -26.01
N LEU A 320 -13.87 28.03 -25.91
CA LEU A 320 -12.76 28.18 -24.97
C LEU A 320 -13.23 28.22 -23.51
N PHE A 321 -14.42 28.74 -23.24
CA PHE A 321 -15.03 28.86 -21.92
C PHE A 321 -16.37 28.16 -21.78
#